data_d3823b36c61f8d1ba504a3db57bcbf9d
#
_entry.id   d3823b36c61f8d1ba504a3db57bcbf9d
#
_cell.length_a   1.000
_cell.length_b   1.000
_cell.length_c   1.000
_cell.angle_alpha   90.00
_cell.angle_beta   90.00
_cell.angle_gamma   90.00
#
_symmetry.space_group_name_H-M   'P 1'
#
loop_
_entity.id
_entity.type
_entity.pdbx_description
1 polymer ?
#
loop_
_entity_poly.entity_id
_entity_poly.type
_entity_poly.pdbx_seq_one_letter_code
_entity_poly.pdbx_strand_id
1 'polypeptide(L)' 'MDIKKTKNDTTLTLAIQGRIDTTTAPQLETELKADLDGVTELRLDFGQVEYISSAGLRVLLSAQKLMNRQGKMVLTHVSE' A
#
# COMPACT_ATOMS: atom_id res chain seq x y z
N MET A 1 10.81 4.03 7.27
CA MET A 1 9.48 3.47 6.99
C MET A 1 9.53 1.96 7.14
N ASP A 2 8.60 1.41 7.86
CA ASP A 2 8.50 -0.04 8.01
C ASP A 2 7.20 -0.54 7.40
N ILE A 3 7.27 -1.71 6.80
CA ILE A 3 6.10 -2.32 6.16
C ILE A 3 5.98 -3.75 6.67
N LYS A 4 4.82 -4.07 7.23
CA LYS A 4 4.50 -5.42 7.67
C LYS A 4 3.47 -6.02 6.73
N LYS A 5 3.82 -7.11 6.10
CA LYS A 5 2.93 -7.79 5.15
C LYS A 5 2.28 -8.99 5.80
N THR A 6 0.99 -9.14 5.54
CA THR A 6 0.25 -10.32 5.95
C THR A 6 -0.60 -10.77 4.77
N LYS A 7 -0.42 -12.00 4.33
CA LYS A 7 -1.21 -12.55 3.25
C LYS A 7 -2.11 -13.65 3.80
N ASN A 8 -3.40 -13.53 3.51
CA ASN A 8 -4.39 -14.52 3.94
C ASN A 8 -5.26 -14.85 2.74
N ASP A 9 -5.00 -16.02 2.14
CA ASP A 9 -5.66 -16.45 0.92
C ASP A 9 -5.41 -15.46 -0.22
N THR A 10 -6.43 -14.74 -0.70
CA THR A 10 -6.29 -13.77 -1.78
C THR A 10 -6.26 -12.33 -1.28
N THR A 11 -6.18 -12.13 0.03
CA THR A 11 -6.10 -10.80 0.65
C THR A 11 -4.67 -10.54 1.11
N LEU A 12 -4.11 -9.42 0.64
CA LEU A 12 -2.80 -8.96 1.09
C LEU A 12 -2.99 -7.69 1.91
N THR A 13 -2.48 -7.70 3.14
CA THR A 13 -2.53 -6.53 4.03
C THR A 13 -1.12 -6.00 4.24
N LEU A 14 -0.95 -4.70 4.05
CA LEU A 14 0.30 -4.01 4.33
C LEU A 14 0.05 -2.97 5.42
N ALA A 15 0.66 -3.18 6.58
CA ALA A 15 0.66 -2.20 7.65
C ALA A 15 1.91 -1.34 7.48
N ILE A 16 1.71 -0.07 7.19
CA ILE A 16 2.80 0.86 6.89
C ILE A 16 3.03 1.76 8.10
N GLN A 17 4.29 1.92 8.49
CA GLN A 17 4.65 2.72 9.65
C GLN A 17 5.68 3.77 9.27
N GLY A 18 5.46 5.02 9.70
CA GLY A 18 6.40 6.11 9.52
C GLY A 18 5.98 7.06 8.42
N ARG A 19 6.96 7.60 7.71
CA ARG A 19 6.74 8.64 6.71
C ARG A 19 6.83 8.06 5.30
N ILE A 20 5.90 8.46 4.45
CA ILE A 20 5.94 8.12 3.03
C ILE A 20 6.26 9.42 2.27
N ASP A 21 7.50 9.56 1.85
CA ASP A 21 7.98 10.76 1.16
C ASP A 21 8.74 10.36 -0.11
N THR A 22 9.45 11.32 -0.72
CA THR A 22 10.15 11.06 -1.98
C THR A 22 11.24 10.00 -1.85
N THR A 23 11.81 9.83 -0.65
CA THR A 23 12.85 8.82 -0.44
C THR A 23 12.28 7.44 -0.14
N THR A 24 11.11 7.36 0.50
CA THR A 24 10.51 6.09 0.88
C THR A 24 9.46 5.59 -0.12
N ALA A 25 8.91 6.47 -0.94
CA ALA A 25 7.89 6.08 -1.91
C ALA A 25 8.36 4.97 -2.87
N PRO A 26 9.60 4.98 -3.38
CA PRO A 26 10.07 3.87 -4.21
C PRO A 26 10.09 2.53 -3.49
N GLN A 27 10.43 2.54 -2.20
CA GLN A 27 10.38 1.33 -1.38
C GLN A 27 8.95 0.82 -1.25
N LEU A 28 8.01 1.72 -0.99
CA LEU A 28 6.60 1.37 -0.91
C LEU A 28 6.10 0.77 -2.22
N GLU A 29 6.48 1.38 -3.34
CA GLU A 29 6.07 0.88 -4.65
C GLU A 29 6.59 -0.53 -4.89
N THR A 30 7.86 -0.78 -4.58
CA THR A 30 8.46 -2.10 -4.73
C THR A 30 7.71 -3.13 -3.88
N GLU A 31 7.43 -2.79 -2.63
CA GLU A 31 6.74 -3.69 -1.72
C GLU A 31 5.29 -3.95 -2.14
N LEU A 32 4.60 -2.93 -2.63
CA LEU A 32 3.22 -3.09 -3.11
C LEU A 32 3.14 -4.00 -4.31
N LYS A 33 4.07 -3.86 -5.26
CA LYS A 33 4.02 -4.59 -6.52
C LYS A 33 4.61 -5.99 -6.44
N ALA A 34 5.41 -6.27 -5.42
CA ALA A 34 6.12 -7.55 -5.33
C ALA A 34 5.20 -8.74 -5.16
N ASP A 35 4.09 -8.59 -4.46
CA ASP A 35 3.25 -9.71 -4.06
C ASP A 35 1.80 -9.60 -4.53
N LEU A 36 1.54 -8.84 -5.60
CA LEU A 36 0.17 -8.65 -6.07
C LEU A 36 -0.38 -9.80 -6.91
N ASP A 37 0.47 -10.75 -7.29
CA ASP A 37 0.03 -11.88 -8.11
C ASP A 37 -0.98 -12.73 -7.35
N GLY A 38 -2.17 -12.89 -7.91
CA GLY A 38 -3.23 -13.68 -7.27
C GLY A 38 -3.99 -12.96 -6.17
N VAL A 39 -3.65 -11.70 -5.89
CA VAL A 39 -4.32 -10.91 -4.84
C VAL A 39 -5.57 -10.27 -5.42
N THR A 40 -6.72 -10.51 -4.77
CA THR A 40 -7.99 -9.90 -5.18
C THR A 40 -8.40 -8.75 -4.26
N GLU A 41 -7.81 -8.67 -3.07
CA GLU A 41 -8.06 -7.55 -2.18
C GLU A 41 -6.73 -7.09 -1.57
N LEU A 42 -6.37 -5.84 -1.83
CA LEU A 42 -5.19 -5.22 -1.25
C LEU A 42 -5.64 -4.24 -0.17
N ARG A 43 -5.23 -4.49 1.06
CA ARG A 43 -5.58 -3.64 2.20
C ARG A 43 -4.34 -2.91 2.68
N LEU A 44 -4.44 -1.59 2.77
CA LEU A 44 -3.34 -0.76 3.25
C LEU A 44 -3.77 -0.12 4.58
N ASP A 45 -3.06 -0.47 5.65
CA ASP A 45 -3.34 0.06 6.98
C ASP A 45 -2.43 1.26 7.23
N PHE A 46 -3.03 2.43 7.37
CA PHE A 46 -2.34 3.70 7.56
C PHE A 46 -2.35 4.15 9.02
N GLY A 47 -2.74 3.30 9.94
CA GLY A 47 -2.85 3.66 11.35
C GLY A 47 -1.56 4.18 11.97
N GLN A 48 -0.41 3.79 11.44
CA GLN A 48 0.90 4.20 11.94
C GLN A 48 1.65 5.10 10.95
N VAL A 49 0.97 5.59 9.91
CA VAL A 49 1.58 6.52 8.95
C VAL A 49 1.49 7.93 9.50
N GLU A 50 2.65 8.60 9.60
CA GLU A 50 2.73 9.95 10.15
C GLU A 50 2.56 11.01 9.08
N TYR A 51 2.93 10.69 7.83
CA TYR A 51 2.94 11.66 6.75
C TYR A 51 2.99 10.95 5.41
N ILE A 52 2.28 11.49 4.41
CA ILE A 52 2.36 10.99 3.04
C ILE A 52 2.52 12.18 2.09
N SER A 53 3.52 12.10 1.21
CA SER A 53 3.80 13.13 0.20
C SER A 53 3.05 12.85 -1.10
N SER A 54 3.14 13.78 -2.04
CA SER A 54 2.57 13.57 -3.37
C SER A 54 3.21 12.39 -4.08
N ALA A 55 4.50 12.12 -3.83
CA ALA A 55 5.16 10.93 -4.38
C ALA A 55 4.52 9.65 -3.85
N GLY A 56 4.18 9.62 -2.56
CA GLY A 56 3.47 8.49 -1.97
C GLY A 56 2.09 8.32 -2.56
N LEU A 57 1.37 9.42 -2.76
CA LEU A 57 0.04 9.37 -3.37
C LEU A 57 0.09 8.78 -4.78
N ARG A 58 1.14 9.12 -5.55
CA ARG A 58 1.31 8.54 -6.89
C ARG A 58 1.48 7.03 -6.83
N VAL A 59 2.22 6.53 -5.84
CA VAL A 59 2.39 5.10 -5.66
C VAL A 59 1.05 4.43 -5.38
N LEU A 60 0.22 5.06 -4.52
CA LEU A 60 -1.11 4.52 -4.22
C LEU A 60 -2.00 4.50 -5.46
N LEU A 61 -1.96 5.55 -6.28
CA LEU A 61 -2.73 5.59 -7.51
C LEU A 61 -2.28 4.50 -8.49
N SER A 62 -0.98 4.28 -8.60
CA SER A 62 -0.44 3.23 -9.43
C SER A 62 -0.93 1.84 -8.97
N ALA A 63 -0.90 1.61 -7.66
CA ALA A 63 -1.39 0.36 -7.09
C ALA A 63 -2.88 0.18 -7.34
N GLN A 64 -3.66 1.26 -7.23
CA GLN A 64 -5.09 1.23 -7.49
C GLN A 64 -5.38 0.80 -8.93
N LYS A 65 -4.63 1.33 -9.88
CA LYS A 65 -4.79 0.96 -11.29
C LYS A 65 -4.51 -0.52 -11.51
N LEU A 66 -3.48 -1.05 -10.87
CA LEU A 66 -3.18 -2.48 -10.97
C LEU A 66 -4.29 -3.31 -10.35
N MET A 67 -4.77 -2.91 -9.17
CA MET A 67 -5.80 -3.67 -8.48
C MET A 67 -7.15 -3.62 -9.18
N ASN A 68 -7.44 -2.55 -9.93
CA ASN A 68 -8.69 -2.47 -10.69
C ASN A 68 -8.82 -3.60 -11.71
N ARG A 69 -7.71 -4.20 -12.10
CA ARG A 69 -7.71 -5.31 -13.08
C ARG A 69 -8.00 -6.66 -12.44
N GLN A 70 -7.81 -6.78 -11.13
CA GLN A 70 -7.89 -8.09 -10.48
C GLN A 70 -8.74 -8.09 -9.21
N GLY A 71 -9.14 -6.92 -8.71
CA GLY A 71 -9.94 -6.87 -7.50
C GLY A 71 -10.12 -5.47 -6.99
N LYS A 72 -9.87 -5.26 -5.71
CA LYS A 72 -10.07 -3.96 -5.08
C LYS A 72 -8.92 -3.62 -4.14
N MET A 73 -8.77 -2.33 -3.88
CA MET A 73 -7.82 -1.80 -2.91
C MET A 73 -8.60 -1.03 -1.84
N VAL A 74 -8.28 -1.31 -0.58
CA VAL A 74 -8.95 -0.68 0.56
C VAL A 74 -7.90 0.01 1.43
N LEU A 75 -8.17 1.26 1.81
CA LEU A 75 -7.34 1.99 2.76
C LEU A 75 -8.04 1.99 4.10
N THR A 76 -7.31 1.62 5.17
CA THR A 76 -7.87 1.58 6.50
C THR A 76 -7.10 2.51 7.44
N HIS A 77 -7.77 3.01 8.46
CA HIS A 77 -7.19 3.88 9.50
C HIS A 77 -6.52 5.12 8.91
N VAL A 78 -7.11 5.67 7.84
CA VAL A 78 -6.59 6.89 7.23
C VAL A 78 -6.97 8.07 8.12
N SER A 79 -5.97 8.87 8.49
CA SER A 79 -6.23 10.13 9.20
C SER A 79 -6.22 11.28 8.21
N GLU A 80 -6.91 12.34 8.57
CA GLU A 80 -6.99 13.54 7.73
C GLU A 80 -5.79 14.46 7.88
#